data_1b6b2a6c04b70e9eda71cff22f10a6f8
#
_entry.id   1b6b2a6c04b70e9eda71cff22f10a6f8
#
_cell.length_a   1.000
_cell.length_b   1.000
_cell.length_c   1.000
_cell.angle_alpha   90.00
_cell.angle_beta   90.00
_cell.angle_gamma   90.00
#
_symmetry.space_group_name_H-M   'P 1'
#
loop_
_entity.id
_entity.type
_entity.pdbx_description
1 polymer ?
#
loop_
_entity_poly.entity_id
_entity_poly.type
_entity_poly.pdbx_seq_one_letter_code
_entity_poly.pdbx_strand_id
1 'polypeptide(L)'
;MHTILDEFESAEYTVSSKPLNILIAEDELDIAALYKAVLEKRNHKATITTNGEDCLNAYHEVYQRNRFNSGQQLSSQSEPIDKSRNHSFDVVVLDCKMPQMNGIEVAKEILAVNPHQRIIFASAYTKDTVIDSIKNLKQSMMESVQKPFEIKRLVDLIEDKLMYQELIRLNIDVDIIRAIKPTHEEISDLLVRLKGAQGCRFEEKE
;
A
#
# COMPACT_ATOMS: atom_id res chain seq x y z
N MET A 1 5.77 17.11 26.41
CA MET A 1 5.85 15.80 25.80
C MET A 1 5.13 15.92 24.46
N HIS A 2 5.87 16.28 23.39
CA HIS A 2 5.29 16.29 22.02
C HIS A 2 5.09 14.84 21.62
N THR A 3 3.86 14.45 21.39
CA THR A 3 3.52 13.11 20.95
C THR A 3 3.83 13.01 19.45
N ILE A 4 4.35 11.86 19.00
CA ILE A 4 4.64 11.56 17.58
C ILE A 4 3.42 11.86 16.68
N LEU A 5 2.22 11.89 17.25
CA LEU A 5 0.96 12.24 16.57
C LEU A 5 0.83 13.74 16.27
N ASP A 6 1.51 14.63 17.00
CA ASP A 6 1.41 16.09 16.81
C ASP A 6 2.20 16.56 15.56
N GLU A 7 3.22 15.82 15.13
CA GLU A 7 3.97 16.11 13.90
C GLU A 7 3.15 15.88 12.62
N PHE A 8 2.09 15.08 12.72
CA PHE A 8 1.16 14.83 11.61
C PHE A 8 0.00 15.85 11.55
N GLU A 9 -0.15 16.74 12.53
CA GLU A 9 -1.23 17.75 12.55
C GLU A 9 -0.99 18.94 11.60
N SER A 10 0.27 19.19 11.21
CA SER A 10 0.61 20.38 10.41
C SER A 10 0.53 20.18 8.89
N ALA A 11 0.26 18.98 8.41
CA ALA A 11 0.13 18.70 6.99
C ALA A 11 -1.33 18.30 6.68
N GLU A 12 -2.20 19.27 6.40
CA GLU A 12 -3.46 19.05 5.68
C GLU A 12 -3.18 18.62 4.24
N TYR A 13 -2.54 17.45 4.07
CA TYR A 13 -2.39 16.80 2.77
C TYR A 13 -3.59 15.90 2.51
N THR A 14 -4.72 16.48 2.18
CA THR A 14 -5.83 15.77 1.59
C THR A 14 -5.60 15.59 0.08
N VAL A 15 -4.57 14.86 -0.31
CA VAL A 15 -4.67 14.18 -1.59
C VAL A 15 -5.74 13.11 -1.37
N SER A 16 -6.90 13.28 -1.97
CA SER A 16 -7.98 12.28 -2.00
C SER A 16 -7.47 11.05 -2.76
N SER A 17 -6.53 10.34 -2.14
CA SER A 17 -6.08 9.04 -2.60
C SER A 17 -7.18 8.03 -2.22
N LYS A 18 -7.49 7.13 -3.14
CA LYS A 18 -8.41 6.02 -2.86
C LYS A 18 -7.94 5.30 -1.58
N PRO A 19 -8.84 5.08 -0.60
CA PRO A 19 -8.49 4.29 0.59
C PRO A 19 -7.90 2.94 0.20
N LEU A 20 -6.75 2.60 0.77
CA LEU A 20 -6.10 1.31 0.58
C LEU A 20 -6.52 0.33 1.66
N ASN A 21 -6.58 -0.95 1.30
CA ASN A 21 -6.70 -2.07 2.21
C ASN A 21 -5.32 -2.69 2.41
N ILE A 22 -4.75 -2.55 3.60
CA ILE A 22 -3.36 -2.88 3.92
C ILE A 22 -3.35 -4.02 4.95
N LEU A 23 -2.61 -5.10 4.66
CA LEU A 23 -2.32 -6.16 5.62
C LEU A 23 -0.91 -5.94 6.18
N ILE A 24 -0.76 -6.01 7.50
CA ILE A 24 0.51 -5.78 8.18
C ILE A 24 0.79 -6.97 9.09
N ALA A 25 1.97 -7.56 8.94
CA ALA A 25 2.51 -8.55 9.85
C ALA A 25 3.71 -7.96 10.60
N GLU A 26 3.55 -7.76 11.90
CA GLU A 26 4.53 -7.16 12.82
C GLU A 26 4.31 -7.77 14.21
N ASP A 27 5.33 -8.42 14.79
CA ASP A 27 5.20 -9.11 16.06
C ASP A 27 5.34 -8.17 17.28
N GLU A 28 5.94 -6.99 17.10
CA GLU A 28 5.99 -5.96 18.13
C GLU A 28 4.67 -5.17 18.16
N LEU A 29 3.84 -5.45 19.19
CA LEU A 29 2.48 -4.89 19.31
C LEU A 29 2.44 -3.36 19.28
N ASP A 30 3.40 -2.70 19.90
CA ASP A 30 3.47 -1.23 19.94
C ASP A 30 3.77 -0.65 18.56
N ILE A 31 4.64 -1.30 17.79
CA ILE A 31 4.95 -0.92 16.40
C ILE A 31 3.74 -1.18 15.51
N ALA A 32 3.13 -2.34 15.64
CA ALA A 32 1.92 -2.70 14.88
C ALA A 32 0.77 -1.71 15.14
N ALA A 33 0.55 -1.33 16.40
CA ALA A 33 -0.45 -0.33 16.79
C ALA A 33 -0.15 1.05 16.21
N LEU A 34 1.13 1.47 16.21
CA LEU A 34 1.56 2.73 15.61
C LEU A 34 1.29 2.75 14.10
N TYR A 35 1.67 1.68 13.37
CA TYR A 35 1.42 1.58 11.93
C TYR A 35 -0.08 1.69 11.64
N LYS A 36 -0.91 0.96 12.39
CA LYS A 36 -2.35 1.00 12.24
C LYS A 36 -2.90 2.41 12.45
N ALA A 37 -2.56 3.05 13.58
CA ALA A 37 -3.07 4.37 13.92
C ALA A 37 -2.75 5.43 12.86
N VAL A 38 -1.51 5.42 12.36
CA VAL A 38 -1.06 6.39 11.36
C VAL A 38 -1.74 6.15 10.00
N LEU A 39 -1.87 4.90 9.56
CA LEU A 39 -2.52 4.57 8.29
C LEU A 39 -4.03 4.84 8.32
N GLU A 40 -4.70 4.53 9.44
CA GLU A 40 -6.13 4.82 9.61
C GLU A 40 -6.40 6.34 9.68
N LYS A 41 -5.50 7.14 10.31
CA LYS A 41 -5.57 8.60 10.28
C LYS A 41 -5.48 9.16 8.84
N ARG A 42 -4.81 8.44 7.94
CA ARG A 42 -4.72 8.78 6.51
C ARG A 42 -5.81 8.14 5.64
N ASN A 43 -6.90 7.69 6.29
CA ASN A 43 -8.06 7.08 5.64
C ASN A 43 -7.78 5.75 4.92
N HIS A 44 -6.72 5.02 5.29
CA HIS A 44 -6.49 3.66 4.84
C HIS A 44 -7.10 2.66 5.83
N LYS A 45 -7.38 1.44 5.36
CA LYS A 45 -7.80 0.33 6.21
C LYS A 45 -6.62 -0.58 6.51
N ALA A 46 -6.22 -0.71 7.77
CA ALA A 46 -5.12 -1.56 8.19
C ALA A 46 -5.62 -2.79 8.97
N THR A 47 -5.25 -3.97 8.50
CA THR A 47 -5.43 -5.24 9.20
C THR A 47 -4.09 -5.66 9.77
N ILE A 48 -4.02 -5.87 11.09
CA ILE A 48 -2.81 -6.24 11.80
C ILE A 48 -2.82 -7.72 12.13
N THR A 49 -1.67 -8.37 11.96
CA THR A 49 -1.36 -9.72 12.44
C THR A 49 0.00 -9.70 13.13
N THR A 50 0.22 -10.57 14.10
CA THR A 50 1.41 -10.57 14.96
C THR A 50 2.37 -11.73 14.69
N ASN A 51 2.07 -12.53 13.68
CA ASN A 51 2.91 -13.62 13.21
C ASN A 51 2.58 -13.97 11.74
N GLY A 52 3.44 -14.78 11.12
CA GLY A 52 3.30 -15.12 9.72
C GLY A 52 2.12 -16.03 9.40
N GLU A 53 1.74 -16.95 10.28
CA GLU A 53 0.61 -17.86 10.07
C GLU A 53 -0.72 -17.10 10.05
N ASP A 54 -0.94 -16.20 11.00
CA ASP A 54 -2.14 -15.37 11.05
C ASP A 54 -2.19 -14.42 9.84
N CYS A 55 -1.04 -13.95 9.38
CA CYS A 55 -0.95 -13.14 8.17
C CYS A 55 -1.42 -13.92 6.94
N LEU A 56 -0.95 -15.14 6.74
CA LEU A 56 -1.39 -16.00 5.64
C LEU A 56 -2.86 -16.34 5.73
N ASN A 57 -3.37 -16.67 6.93
CA ASN A 57 -4.77 -16.97 7.13
C ASN A 57 -5.65 -15.78 6.74
N ALA A 58 -5.33 -14.58 7.23
CA ALA A 58 -6.04 -13.35 6.89
C ALA A 58 -5.99 -13.06 5.38
N TYR A 59 -4.83 -13.28 4.74
CA TYR A 59 -4.66 -13.09 3.30
C TYR A 59 -5.53 -14.07 2.50
N HIS A 60 -5.50 -15.35 2.84
CA HIS A 60 -6.25 -16.40 2.14
C HIS A 60 -7.76 -16.23 2.29
N GLU A 61 -8.26 -15.86 3.47
CA GLU A 61 -9.69 -15.59 3.67
C GLU A 61 -10.20 -14.51 2.71
N VAL A 62 -9.48 -13.39 2.62
CA VAL A 62 -9.85 -12.28 1.75
C VAL A 62 -9.71 -12.67 0.28
N TYR A 63 -8.64 -13.36 -0.09
CA TYR A 63 -8.37 -13.79 -1.46
C TYR A 63 -9.42 -14.80 -1.97
N GLN A 64 -9.81 -15.80 -1.15
CA GLN A 64 -10.83 -16.77 -1.50
C GLN A 64 -12.22 -16.13 -1.62
N ARG A 65 -12.58 -15.26 -0.69
CA ARG A 65 -13.87 -14.54 -0.72
C ARG A 65 -14.04 -13.78 -2.03
N ASN A 66 -12.99 -13.18 -2.54
CA ASN A 66 -13.02 -12.44 -3.81
C ASN A 66 -13.19 -13.38 -5.00
N ARG A 67 -12.57 -14.55 -5.00
CA ARG A 67 -12.74 -15.54 -6.09
C ARG A 67 -14.16 -16.08 -6.15
N PHE A 68 -14.79 -16.36 -5.00
CA PHE A 68 -16.18 -16.82 -4.95
C PHE A 68 -17.14 -15.75 -5.46
N ASN A 69 -16.98 -14.51 -5.06
CA ASN A 69 -17.83 -13.39 -5.51
C ASN A 69 -17.67 -13.11 -7.01
N SER A 70 -16.48 -13.31 -7.58
CA SER A 70 -16.24 -13.16 -9.03
C SER A 70 -16.84 -14.31 -9.86
N GLY A 71 -17.00 -15.50 -9.29
CA GLY A 71 -17.54 -16.70 -9.95
C GLY A 71 -19.07 -16.77 -9.98
N GLN A 72 -19.77 -16.09 -9.09
CA GLN A 72 -21.24 -16.12 -9.02
C GLN A 72 -21.96 -15.12 -9.95
N GLN A 73 -21.22 -14.28 -10.67
CA GLN A 73 -21.79 -13.22 -11.52
C GLN A 73 -22.20 -13.67 -12.94
N LEU A 74 -22.28 -14.96 -13.21
CA LEU A 74 -22.75 -15.47 -14.53
C LEU A 74 -24.27 -15.62 -14.64
N SER A 75 -25.05 -15.29 -13.61
CA SER A 75 -26.51 -15.50 -13.63
C SER A 75 -27.30 -14.50 -12.79
N SER A 76 -27.30 -13.23 -13.13
CA SER A 76 -28.46 -12.35 -12.91
C SER A 76 -28.17 -10.92 -13.39
N GLN A 77 -29.00 -10.45 -14.32
CA GLN A 77 -29.11 -9.05 -14.73
C GLN A 77 -29.64 -8.24 -13.55
N SER A 78 -28.82 -7.42 -12.90
CA SER A 78 -29.26 -6.23 -12.17
C SER A 78 -28.08 -5.55 -11.48
N GLU A 79 -27.90 -4.25 -11.77
CA GLU A 79 -27.02 -3.25 -11.19
C GLU A 79 -25.54 -3.31 -11.62
N PRO A 80 -24.94 -2.18 -12.01
CA PRO A 80 -23.50 -2.08 -12.23
C PRO A 80 -22.79 -2.22 -10.89
N ILE A 81 -22.31 -3.41 -10.59
CA ILE A 81 -21.50 -3.67 -9.40
C ILE A 81 -20.23 -2.83 -9.53
N ASP A 82 -20.06 -1.92 -8.59
CA ASP A 82 -18.85 -1.16 -8.40
C ASP A 82 -17.64 -2.11 -8.31
N LYS A 83 -16.92 -2.26 -9.42
CA LYS A 83 -15.69 -3.08 -9.52
C LYS A 83 -14.58 -2.60 -8.58
N SER A 84 -14.79 -1.48 -7.87
CA SER A 84 -13.86 -0.94 -6.87
C SER A 84 -13.89 -1.68 -5.54
N ARG A 85 -14.85 -2.60 -5.31
CA ARG A 85 -14.96 -3.40 -4.08
C ARG A 85 -14.29 -4.77 -4.15
N ASN A 86 -13.21 -4.90 -4.90
CA ASN A 86 -12.32 -6.03 -4.71
C ASN A 86 -11.69 -5.92 -3.31
N HIS A 87 -12.14 -6.74 -2.39
CA HIS A 87 -11.67 -6.76 -1.00
C HIS A 87 -10.27 -7.40 -0.85
N SER A 88 -9.47 -7.46 -1.90
CA SER A 88 -8.08 -7.87 -1.82
C SER A 88 -7.25 -6.82 -1.10
N PHE A 89 -6.15 -7.23 -0.51
CA PHE A 89 -5.19 -6.28 0.02
C PHE A 89 -4.44 -5.59 -1.12
N ASP A 90 -4.41 -4.26 -1.08
CA ASP A 90 -3.66 -3.45 -2.05
C ASP A 90 -2.15 -3.55 -1.79
N VAL A 91 -1.78 -3.64 -0.51
CA VAL A 91 -0.39 -3.75 -0.04
C VAL A 91 -0.33 -4.71 1.14
N VAL A 92 0.73 -5.52 1.18
CA VAL A 92 1.11 -6.34 2.34
C VAL A 92 2.43 -5.82 2.89
N VAL A 93 2.47 -5.43 4.16
CA VAL A 93 3.68 -5.00 4.88
C VAL A 93 4.13 -6.13 5.79
N LEU A 94 5.38 -6.57 5.67
CA LEU A 94 5.92 -7.72 6.39
C LEU A 94 7.18 -7.36 7.14
N ASP A 95 7.22 -7.61 8.45
CA ASP A 95 8.51 -7.78 9.11
C ASP A 95 9.14 -9.12 8.67
N CYS A 96 10.43 -9.08 8.39
CA CYS A 96 11.16 -10.31 8.06
C CYS A 96 11.36 -11.23 9.26
N LYS A 97 11.40 -10.68 10.48
CA LYS A 97 11.75 -11.47 11.67
C LYS A 97 10.55 -11.57 12.61
N MET A 98 9.75 -12.60 12.38
CA MET A 98 8.58 -12.90 13.20
C MET A 98 8.66 -14.35 13.74
N PRO A 99 7.98 -14.64 14.87
CA PRO A 99 7.86 -16.02 15.37
C PRO A 99 7.05 -16.90 14.41
N GLN A 100 7.25 -18.23 14.50
CA GLN A 100 6.58 -19.29 13.74
C GLN A 100 6.94 -19.29 12.25
N MET A 101 6.57 -18.25 11.51
CA MET A 101 6.85 -18.09 10.09
C MET A 101 7.40 -16.68 9.81
N ASN A 102 8.55 -16.60 9.17
CA ASN A 102 9.17 -15.32 8.85
C ASN A 102 8.52 -14.63 7.64
N GLY A 103 8.70 -13.29 7.51
CA GLY A 103 8.04 -12.52 6.46
C GLY A 103 8.45 -12.91 5.04
N ILE A 104 9.64 -13.49 4.84
CA ILE A 104 10.09 -13.96 3.53
C ILE A 104 9.31 -15.23 3.12
N GLU A 105 9.04 -16.13 4.07
CA GLU A 105 8.21 -17.32 3.85
C GLU A 105 6.77 -16.91 3.53
N VAL A 106 6.21 -15.98 4.32
CA VAL A 106 4.88 -15.40 4.06
C VAL A 106 4.79 -14.81 2.65
N ALA A 107 5.79 -14.03 2.24
CA ALA A 107 5.83 -13.43 0.91
C ALA A 107 5.83 -14.49 -0.21
N LYS A 108 6.59 -15.59 -0.04
CA LYS A 108 6.63 -16.70 -1.01
C LYS A 108 5.25 -17.35 -1.19
N GLU A 109 4.57 -17.65 -0.08
CA GLU A 109 3.23 -18.25 -0.11
C GLU A 109 2.19 -17.32 -0.75
N ILE A 110 2.21 -16.02 -0.40
CA ILE A 110 1.34 -15.02 -1.01
C ILE A 110 1.58 -14.92 -2.51
N LEU A 111 2.85 -14.83 -2.95
CA LEU A 111 3.19 -14.69 -4.36
C LEU A 111 2.95 -15.96 -5.17
N ALA A 112 2.92 -17.13 -4.53
CA ALA A 112 2.52 -18.38 -5.19
C ALA A 112 1.05 -18.36 -5.63
N VAL A 113 0.17 -17.71 -4.86
CA VAL A 113 -1.26 -17.59 -5.19
C VAL A 113 -1.60 -16.30 -5.94
N ASN A 114 -0.86 -15.22 -5.71
CA ASN A 114 -1.03 -13.93 -6.38
C ASN A 114 0.35 -13.32 -6.74
N PRO A 115 0.89 -13.63 -7.92
CA PRO A 115 2.21 -13.14 -8.35
C PRO A 115 2.29 -11.62 -8.54
N HIS A 116 1.17 -10.91 -8.47
CA HIS A 116 1.08 -9.46 -8.64
C HIS A 116 0.84 -8.72 -7.31
N GLN A 117 0.83 -9.43 -6.18
CA GLN A 117 0.67 -8.78 -4.88
C GLN A 117 1.84 -7.84 -4.60
N ARG A 118 1.51 -6.61 -4.24
CA ARG A 118 2.50 -5.65 -3.76
C ARG A 118 2.89 -5.98 -2.33
N ILE A 119 4.20 -6.13 -2.09
CA ILE A 119 4.77 -6.46 -0.78
C ILE A 119 5.84 -5.43 -0.42
N ILE A 120 5.77 -4.92 0.81
CA ILE A 120 6.78 -4.05 1.41
C ILE A 120 7.38 -4.77 2.62
N PHE A 121 8.69 -4.97 2.61
CA PHE A 121 9.40 -5.49 3.78
C PHE A 121 9.83 -4.34 4.68
N ALA A 122 9.37 -4.33 5.93
CA ALA A 122 9.81 -3.42 6.98
C ALA A 122 10.73 -4.21 7.92
N SER A 123 12.05 -4.16 7.71
CA SER A 123 12.97 -5.11 8.35
C SER A 123 14.28 -4.49 8.80
N ALA A 124 14.90 -5.08 9.83
CA ALA A 124 16.28 -4.78 10.24
C ALA A 124 17.32 -5.25 9.21
N TYR A 125 16.97 -6.17 8.31
CA TYR A 125 17.87 -6.62 7.25
C TYR A 125 18.05 -5.57 6.17
N THR A 126 19.23 -5.55 5.57
CA THR A 126 19.50 -4.69 4.42
C THR A 126 18.66 -5.10 3.21
N LYS A 127 18.42 -4.14 2.33
CA LYS A 127 17.68 -4.38 1.07
C LYS A 127 18.29 -5.56 0.28
N ASP A 128 19.62 -5.63 0.21
CA ASP A 128 20.34 -6.68 -0.54
C ASP A 128 20.10 -8.05 0.05
N THR A 129 20.09 -8.18 1.39
CA THR A 129 19.82 -9.46 2.07
C THR A 129 18.41 -9.96 1.79
N VAL A 130 17.41 -9.06 1.81
CA VAL A 130 16.02 -9.41 1.47
C VAL A 130 15.92 -9.81 0.00
N ILE A 131 16.50 -9.03 -0.90
CA ILE A 131 16.50 -9.31 -2.35
C ILE A 131 17.17 -10.65 -2.64
N ASP A 132 18.30 -10.97 -2.02
CA ASP A 132 19.00 -12.25 -2.19
C ASP A 132 18.14 -13.45 -1.79
N SER A 133 17.35 -13.28 -0.73
CA SER A 133 16.44 -14.33 -0.24
C SER A 133 15.24 -14.58 -1.16
N ILE A 134 14.92 -13.62 -2.04
CA ILE A 134 13.76 -13.66 -2.93
C ILE A 134 14.13 -13.54 -4.42
N LYS A 135 15.43 -13.77 -4.78
CA LYS A 135 15.95 -13.65 -6.15
C LYS A 135 15.13 -14.36 -7.22
N ASN A 136 14.49 -15.47 -6.85
CA ASN A 136 13.68 -16.29 -7.77
C ASN A 136 12.22 -15.80 -7.89
N LEU A 137 11.83 -14.77 -7.14
CA LEU A 137 10.50 -14.20 -7.19
C LEU A 137 10.49 -12.94 -8.09
N LYS A 138 9.35 -12.63 -8.67
CA LYS A 138 9.20 -11.41 -9.50
C LYS A 138 9.44 -10.16 -8.65
N GLN A 139 10.64 -9.60 -8.73
CA GLN A 139 11.10 -8.46 -7.92
C GLN A 139 10.32 -7.14 -8.15
N SER A 140 9.61 -7.03 -9.26
CA SER A 140 8.95 -5.77 -9.68
C SER A 140 7.83 -5.28 -8.73
N MET A 141 7.36 -6.15 -7.81
CA MET A 141 6.28 -5.83 -6.86
C MET A 141 6.74 -5.80 -5.40
N MET A 142 8.04 -5.91 -5.16
CA MET A 142 8.61 -5.97 -3.82
C MET A 142 9.48 -4.74 -3.55
N GLU A 143 9.22 -4.12 -2.43
CA GLU A 143 9.93 -2.95 -1.92
C GLU A 143 10.41 -3.24 -0.50
N SER A 144 11.37 -2.49 0.01
CA SER A 144 11.85 -2.65 1.39
C SER A 144 12.21 -1.32 2.02
N VAL A 145 11.91 -1.21 3.32
CA VAL A 145 12.37 -0.14 4.19
C VAL A 145 13.15 -0.75 5.35
N GLN A 146 14.36 -0.23 5.60
CA GLN A 146 15.23 -0.78 6.63
C GLN A 146 14.97 -0.12 7.98
N LYS A 147 14.67 -0.94 9.00
CA LYS A 147 14.57 -0.48 10.41
C LYS A 147 15.97 -0.11 10.97
N PRO A 148 16.12 0.97 11.77
CA PRO A 148 15.07 1.89 12.19
C PRO A 148 14.73 2.92 11.09
N PHE A 149 13.45 3.29 10.97
CA PHE A 149 12.97 4.32 10.06
C PHE A 149 11.87 5.16 10.70
N GLU A 150 11.69 6.37 10.21
CA GLU A 150 10.54 7.19 10.56
C GLU A 150 9.25 6.60 9.94
N ILE A 151 8.18 6.55 10.71
CA ILE A 151 6.89 6.00 10.23
C ILE A 151 6.40 6.69 8.96
N LYS A 152 6.69 7.99 8.80
CA LYS A 152 6.39 8.77 7.60
C LYS A 152 6.95 8.09 6.35
N ARG A 153 8.17 7.55 6.40
CA ARG A 153 8.81 6.88 5.26
C ARG A 153 8.04 5.63 4.79
N LEU A 154 7.45 4.86 5.72
CA LEU A 154 6.61 3.72 5.36
C LEU A 154 5.32 4.18 4.69
N VAL A 155 4.69 5.23 5.23
CA VAL A 155 3.47 5.83 4.67
C VAL A 155 3.72 6.36 3.28
N ASP A 156 4.76 7.17 3.10
CA ASP A 156 5.16 7.72 1.79
C ASP A 156 5.38 6.59 0.77
N LEU A 157 6.10 5.53 1.15
CA LEU A 157 6.32 4.38 0.28
C LEU A 157 5.01 3.68 -0.12
N ILE A 158 4.05 3.58 0.79
CA ILE A 158 2.72 3.01 0.50
C ILE A 158 1.95 3.88 -0.50
N GLU A 159 1.95 5.19 -0.31
CA GLU A 159 1.16 6.15 -1.06
C GLU A 159 1.79 6.57 -2.40
N ASP A 160 3.11 6.68 -2.50
CA ASP A 160 3.82 7.14 -3.71
C ASP A 160 3.41 6.38 -4.97
N LYS A 161 3.23 5.07 -4.86
CA LYS A 161 2.80 4.27 -6.02
C LYS A 161 1.43 4.68 -6.53
N LEU A 162 0.50 5.04 -5.65
CA LEU A 162 -0.81 5.55 -6.04
C LEU A 162 -0.68 6.89 -6.73
N MET A 163 0.17 7.77 -6.22
CA MET A 163 0.41 9.07 -6.81
C MET A 163 0.99 8.96 -8.22
N TYR A 164 1.95 8.06 -8.43
CA TYR A 164 2.47 7.79 -9.78
C TYR A 164 1.40 7.18 -10.70
N GLN A 165 0.54 6.29 -10.21
CA GLN A 165 -0.57 5.76 -10.99
C GLN A 165 -1.57 6.85 -11.39
N GLU A 166 -1.83 7.79 -10.50
CA GLU A 166 -2.72 8.91 -10.78
C GLU A 166 -2.10 9.89 -11.80
N LEU A 167 -0.79 10.15 -11.72
CA LEU A 167 -0.09 10.93 -12.74
C LEU A 167 -0.19 10.29 -14.13
N ILE A 168 -0.05 8.96 -14.22
CA ILE A 168 -0.25 8.22 -15.48
C ILE A 168 -1.68 8.41 -16.01
N ARG A 169 -2.70 8.34 -15.14
CA ARG A 169 -4.10 8.59 -15.54
C ARG A 169 -4.33 9.99 -16.08
N LEU A 170 -3.57 10.96 -15.59
CA LEU A 170 -3.58 12.34 -16.06
C LEU A 170 -2.73 12.55 -17.32
N ASN A 171 -2.24 11.47 -17.96
CA ASN A 171 -1.35 11.48 -19.12
C ASN A 171 -0.03 12.21 -18.87
N ILE A 172 0.49 12.16 -17.64
CA ILE A 172 1.81 12.71 -17.29
C ILE A 172 2.87 11.63 -17.49
N ASP A 173 3.98 12.02 -18.13
CA ASP A 173 5.15 11.14 -18.28
C ASP A 173 5.88 11.01 -16.94
N VAL A 174 5.65 9.86 -16.29
CA VAL A 174 6.23 9.59 -14.96
C VAL A 174 7.73 9.29 -15.01
N ASP A 175 8.30 8.93 -16.15
CA ASP A 175 9.72 8.63 -16.25
C ASP A 175 10.56 9.91 -16.10
N ILE A 176 10.08 11.03 -16.62
CA ILE A 176 10.68 12.35 -16.40
C ILE A 176 10.61 12.72 -14.91
N ILE A 177 9.45 12.51 -14.27
CA ILE A 177 9.28 12.83 -12.85
C ILE A 177 10.19 11.96 -11.99
N ARG A 178 10.27 10.65 -12.25
CA ARG A 178 11.16 9.74 -11.53
C ARG A 178 12.63 10.09 -11.68
N ALA A 179 13.04 10.62 -12.83
CA ALA A 179 14.42 11.02 -13.07
C ALA A 179 14.91 12.13 -12.15
N ILE A 180 14.04 13.05 -11.75
CA ILE A 180 14.35 14.15 -10.81
C ILE A 180 14.24 13.75 -9.34
N LYS A 181 13.78 12.51 -9.04
CA LYS A 181 13.63 11.95 -7.70
C LYS A 181 12.91 12.89 -6.73
N PRO A 182 11.68 13.31 -7.04
CA PRO A 182 10.94 14.22 -6.18
C PRO A 182 10.62 13.57 -4.84
N THR A 183 10.42 14.40 -3.82
CA THR A 183 9.89 13.97 -2.54
C THR A 183 8.40 13.63 -2.66
N HIS A 184 7.87 12.88 -1.67
CA HIS A 184 6.43 12.60 -1.56
C HIS A 184 5.59 13.88 -1.64
N GLU A 185 6.00 14.92 -0.92
CA GLU A 185 5.33 16.23 -0.88
C GLU A 185 5.30 16.91 -2.25
N GLU A 186 6.41 16.91 -2.98
CA GLU A 186 6.49 17.49 -4.33
C GLU A 186 5.57 16.78 -5.33
N ILE A 187 5.46 15.44 -5.23
CA ILE A 187 4.53 14.66 -6.08
C ILE A 187 3.09 14.98 -5.70
N SER A 188 2.80 15.08 -4.42
CA SER A 188 1.48 15.42 -3.88
C SER A 188 1.03 16.79 -4.36
N ASP A 189 1.87 17.81 -4.21
CA ASP A 189 1.60 19.18 -4.69
C ASP A 189 1.36 19.24 -6.20
N LEU A 190 2.14 18.50 -6.96
CA LEU A 190 1.97 18.40 -8.41
C LEU A 190 0.58 17.84 -8.76
N LEU A 191 0.14 16.77 -8.08
CA LEU A 191 -1.17 16.16 -8.30
C LEU A 191 -2.31 17.11 -7.94
N VAL A 192 -2.21 17.84 -6.82
CA VAL A 192 -3.22 18.84 -6.42
C VAL A 192 -3.37 19.92 -7.50
N ARG A 193 -2.26 20.47 -7.99
CA ARG A 193 -2.27 21.50 -9.05
C ARG A 193 -2.85 20.98 -10.36
N LEU A 194 -2.51 19.76 -10.76
CA LEU A 194 -3.03 19.15 -12.00
C LEU A 194 -4.53 18.89 -11.93
N LYS A 195 -5.04 18.39 -10.80
CA LYS A 195 -6.48 18.18 -10.59
C LYS A 195 -7.24 19.48 -10.54
N GLY A 196 -6.71 20.50 -9.87
CA GLY A 196 -7.30 21.84 -9.87
C GLY A 196 -7.40 22.46 -11.27
N ALA A 197 -6.38 22.32 -12.10
CA ALA A 197 -6.38 22.81 -13.48
C ALA A 197 -7.38 22.08 -14.40
N GLN A 198 -7.70 20.81 -14.11
CA GLN A 198 -8.72 20.07 -14.87
C GLN A 198 -10.15 20.43 -14.44
N GLY A 199 -10.37 20.72 -13.15
CA GLY A 199 -11.67 21.20 -12.63
C GLY A 199 -12.10 22.52 -13.24
N CYS A 200 -11.19 23.46 -13.48
CA CYS A 200 -11.50 24.76 -14.10
C CYS A 200 -11.86 24.68 -15.59
N ARG A 201 -11.59 23.57 -16.30
CA ARG A 201 -11.94 23.43 -17.73
C ARG A 201 -13.38 23.07 -18.01
N PHE A 202 -14.17 22.72 -17.00
CA PHE A 202 -15.58 22.34 -17.17
C PHE A 202 -16.57 23.48 -16.90
N GLU A 203 -16.11 24.64 -16.40
CA GLU A 203 -16.99 25.78 -16.11
C GLU A 203 -17.04 26.86 -17.23
N GLU A 204 -16.27 26.73 -18.31
CA GLU A 204 -16.25 27.69 -19.43
C GLU A 204 -17.01 27.22 -20.69
N LYS A 205 -18.12 26.51 -20.52
CA LYS A 205 -19.05 26.23 -21.63
C LYS A 205 -20.50 26.40 -21.16
N GLU A 206 -20.90 27.64 -20.96
CA GLU A 206 -22.27 28.12 -21.15
C GLU A 206 -22.26 29.35 -22.07
#